data_8c8cb929b4488994278172b8f0e79e2b
#
_entry.id   8c8cb929b4488994278172b8f0e79e2b
#
_cell.length_a   1.000
_cell.length_b   1.000
_cell.length_c   1.000
_cell.angle_alpha   90.00
_cell.angle_beta   90.00
_cell.angle_gamma   90.00
#
_symmetry.space_group_name_H-M   'P 1'
#
loop_
_entity.id
_entity.type
_entity.pdbx_description
1 polymer ?
#
loop_
_entity_poly.entity_id
_entity_poly.type
_entity_poly.pdbx_seq_one_letter_code
_entity_poly.pdbx_strand_id
1 'polypeptide(L)'
;MNSDSVIVRQTLKSDIPKIVKLQEESFADLAKTGNIWHPNELQSHLDIFPEGQLVAELDGMIVGSATSLIVKLTPHYAGHTWKDITGNGMLTTHDSVGDSLYGADISTHPNVRHKGIGHKLYQGRKDVAMKLNLTRMIAGGRLYNYCDYANILSPLE
;
A
#
# COMPACT_ATOMS: atom_id res chain seq x y z
N MET A 1 12.60 17.39 -13.88
CA MET A 1 11.98 16.06 -14.06
C MET A 1 10.50 16.25 -14.27
N ASN A 2 10.03 15.88 -15.45
CA ASN A 2 8.59 15.92 -15.73
C ASN A 2 7.90 14.73 -15.04
N SER A 3 6.75 14.98 -14.43
CA SER A 3 5.89 13.92 -13.88
C SER A 3 5.44 12.90 -14.94
N ASP A 4 5.61 13.23 -16.22
CA ASP A 4 5.25 12.40 -17.37
C ASP A 4 6.19 11.18 -17.55
N SER A 5 7.36 11.18 -16.90
CA SER A 5 8.30 10.06 -16.95
C SER A 5 8.06 8.97 -15.88
N VAL A 6 7.12 9.17 -14.96
CA VAL A 6 6.77 8.16 -13.95
C VAL A 6 5.86 7.09 -14.57
N ILE A 7 6.34 5.85 -14.55
CA ILE A 7 5.59 4.67 -15.01
C ILE A 7 5.12 3.89 -13.80
N VAL A 8 3.81 3.56 -13.75
CA VAL A 8 3.25 2.62 -12.78
C VAL A 8 3.12 1.27 -13.45
N ARG A 9 3.68 0.26 -12.82
CA ARG A 9 3.64 -1.13 -13.30
C ARG A 9 3.49 -2.11 -12.16
N GLN A 10 3.20 -3.34 -12.51
CA GLN A 10 3.18 -4.45 -11.57
C GLN A 10 4.58 -4.68 -10.97
N THR A 11 4.61 -5.02 -9.69
CA THR A 11 5.85 -5.34 -8.96
C THR A 11 6.44 -6.65 -9.47
N LEU A 12 7.74 -6.67 -9.65
CA LEU A 12 8.52 -7.88 -9.97
C LEU A 12 9.29 -8.35 -8.73
N LYS A 13 9.63 -9.62 -8.69
CA LYS A 13 10.46 -10.19 -7.60
C LYS A 13 11.78 -9.44 -7.42
N SER A 14 12.39 -8.99 -8.52
CA SER A 14 13.62 -8.19 -8.51
C SER A 14 13.47 -6.79 -7.89
N ASP A 15 12.23 -6.32 -7.68
CA ASP A 15 11.98 -5.03 -7.04
C ASP A 15 11.98 -5.13 -5.52
N ILE A 16 11.87 -6.33 -4.94
CA ILE A 16 11.76 -6.53 -3.48
C ILE A 16 12.85 -5.77 -2.70
N PRO A 17 14.14 -5.88 -3.00
CA PRO A 17 15.17 -5.12 -2.27
C PRO A 17 15.01 -3.61 -2.40
N LYS A 18 14.55 -3.15 -3.57
CA LYS A 18 14.32 -1.72 -3.84
C LYS A 18 13.12 -1.17 -3.06
N ILE A 19 12.07 -1.99 -2.91
CA ILE A 19 10.89 -1.64 -2.11
C ILE A 19 11.25 -1.57 -0.63
N VAL A 20 12.03 -2.52 -0.10
CA VAL A 20 12.51 -2.46 1.29
C VAL A 20 13.26 -1.16 1.54
N LYS A 21 14.21 -0.81 0.66
CA LYS A 21 14.96 0.45 0.75
C LYS A 21 14.03 1.68 0.68
N LEU A 22 13.06 1.66 -0.24
CA LEU A 22 12.05 2.74 -0.34
C LEU A 22 11.27 2.90 0.97
N GLN A 23 10.88 1.79 1.61
CA GLN A 23 10.17 1.81 2.89
C GLN A 23 11.03 2.38 4.02
N GLU A 24 12.31 2.00 4.10
CA GLU A 24 13.28 2.54 5.06
C GLU A 24 13.41 4.06 4.93
N GLU A 25 13.52 4.56 3.70
CA GLU A 25 13.67 5.99 3.41
C GLU A 25 12.36 6.78 3.58
N SER A 26 11.21 6.14 3.31
CA SER A 26 9.88 6.78 3.41
C SER A 26 9.34 6.84 4.83
N PHE A 27 9.67 5.85 5.65
CA PHE A 27 9.15 5.64 6.99
C PHE A 27 10.27 5.37 8.00
N ALA A 28 11.24 6.28 8.08
CA ALA A 28 12.44 6.10 8.91
C ALA A 28 12.15 5.76 10.38
N ASP A 29 11.07 6.29 10.95
CA ASP A 29 10.67 5.98 12.33
C ASP A 29 10.09 4.56 12.46
N LEU A 30 9.31 4.11 11.49
CA LEU A 30 8.78 2.75 11.46
C LEU A 30 9.88 1.72 11.17
N ALA A 31 10.88 2.10 10.36
CA ALA A 31 12.04 1.26 10.07
C ALA A 31 12.85 0.93 11.33
N LYS A 32 13.02 1.91 12.24
CA LYS A 32 13.72 1.71 13.53
C LYS A 32 13.06 0.64 14.41
N THR A 33 11.76 0.45 14.28
CA THR A 33 10.98 -0.54 15.05
C THR A 33 10.67 -1.81 14.27
N GLY A 34 11.18 -1.94 13.03
CA GLY A 34 10.91 -3.06 12.15
C GLY A 34 9.50 -3.09 11.54
N ASN A 35 8.74 -2.00 11.64
CA ASN A 35 7.38 -1.89 11.13
C ASN A 35 7.33 -1.39 9.67
N ILE A 36 8.19 -1.94 8.83
CA ILE A 36 8.20 -1.77 7.37
C ILE A 36 8.09 -3.14 6.71
N TRP A 37 7.84 -3.16 5.41
CA TRP A 37 7.80 -4.43 4.67
C TRP A 37 9.15 -5.17 4.71
N HIS A 38 9.10 -6.44 5.07
CA HIS A 38 10.23 -7.35 4.99
C HIS A 38 10.18 -8.17 3.69
N PRO A 39 11.33 -8.70 3.23
CA PRO A 39 11.37 -9.45 1.96
C PRO A 39 10.42 -10.64 1.89
N ASN A 40 10.20 -11.36 2.99
CA ASN A 40 9.29 -12.50 3.06
C ASN A 40 7.82 -12.08 2.91
N GLU A 41 7.42 -10.93 3.46
CA GLU A 41 6.08 -10.37 3.28
C GLU A 41 5.86 -9.98 1.82
N LEU A 42 6.81 -9.24 1.23
CA LEU A 42 6.74 -8.83 -0.17
C LEU A 42 6.71 -10.04 -1.13
N GLN A 43 7.46 -11.11 -0.82
CA GLN A 43 7.37 -12.35 -1.58
C GLN A 43 5.97 -12.98 -1.45
N SER A 44 5.41 -13.04 -0.24
CA SER A 44 4.04 -13.53 -0.02
C SER A 44 3.00 -12.73 -0.81
N HIS A 45 3.14 -11.39 -0.86
CA HIS A 45 2.25 -10.54 -1.65
C HIS A 45 2.26 -10.91 -3.13
N LEU A 46 3.45 -11.16 -3.69
CA LEU A 46 3.59 -11.55 -5.09
C LEU A 46 3.06 -12.97 -5.38
N ASP A 47 3.20 -13.87 -4.41
CA ASP A 47 2.71 -15.25 -4.54
C ASP A 47 1.18 -15.32 -4.43
N ILE A 48 0.57 -14.46 -3.60
CA ILE A 48 -0.87 -14.48 -3.32
C ILE A 48 -1.66 -13.64 -4.33
N PHE A 49 -1.26 -12.38 -4.56
CA PHE A 49 -2.00 -11.44 -5.40
C PHE A 49 -1.06 -10.47 -6.12
N PRO A 50 -0.32 -10.94 -7.14
CA PRO A 50 0.64 -10.11 -7.87
C PRO A 50 0.01 -8.91 -8.57
N GLU A 51 -1.23 -9.01 -9.05
CA GLU A 51 -1.93 -7.92 -9.76
C GLU A 51 -2.19 -6.70 -8.87
N GLY A 52 -2.29 -6.90 -7.56
CA GLY A 52 -2.50 -5.84 -6.58
C GLY A 52 -1.23 -5.17 -6.08
N GLN A 53 -0.07 -5.64 -6.52
CA GLN A 53 1.23 -5.10 -6.11
C GLN A 53 1.80 -4.21 -7.19
N LEU A 54 1.91 -2.91 -6.90
CA LEU A 54 2.32 -1.90 -7.87
C LEU A 54 3.56 -1.16 -7.41
N VAL A 55 4.39 -0.79 -8.36
CA VAL A 55 5.50 0.16 -8.17
C VAL A 55 5.38 1.33 -9.13
N ALA A 56 5.86 2.48 -8.68
CA ALA A 56 6.11 3.63 -9.52
C ALA A 56 7.59 3.74 -9.79
N GLU A 57 7.96 3.75 -11.06
CA GLU A 57 9.33 3.83 -11.54
C GLU A 57 9.58 5.18 -12.22
N LEU A 58 10.67 5.82 -11.86
CA LEU A 58 11.17 7.05 -12.47
C LEU A 58 12.64 6.85 -12.84
N ASP A 59 12.95 6.96 -14.13
CA ASP A 59 14.31 6.80 -14.66
C ASP A 59 15.02 5.50 -14.17
N GLY A 60 14.28 4.39 -14.15
CA GLY A 60 14.77 3.08 -13.71
C GLY A 60 14.85 2.89 -12.18
N MET A 61 14.48 3.89 -11.39
CA MET A 61 14.45 3.81 -9.94
C MET A 61 13.02 3.62 -9.43
N ILE A 62 12.83 2.76 -8.44
CA ILE A 62 11.56 2.62 -7.72
C ILE A 62 11.41 3.80 -6.76
N VAL A 63 10.43 4.65 -7.03
CA VAL A 63 10.14 5.86 -6.27
C VAL A 63 8.81 5.82 -5.53
N GLY A 64 8.06 4.75 -5.70
CA GLY A 64 6.81 4.51 -4.98
C GLY A 64 6.39 3.06 -5.05
N SER A 65 5.60 2.62 -4.09
CA SER A 65 4.98 1.29 -4.08
C SER A 65 3.58 1.35 -3.51
N ALA A 66 2.73 0.41 -3.90
CA ALA A 66 1.39 0.25 -3.38
C ALA A 66 1.06 -1.24 -3.24
N THR A 67 0.63 -1.62 -2.05
CA THR A 67 0.23 -2.99 -1.70
C THR A 67 -1.27 -3.05 -1.55
N SER A 68 -1.90 -4.03 -2.16
CA SER A 68 -3.36 -4.24 -2.08
C SER A 68 -3.70 -5.72 -1.97
N LEU A 69 -4.89 -6.01 -1.45
CA LEU A 69 -5.50 -7.33 -1.46
C LEU A 69 -7.00 -7.21 -1.71
N ILE A 70 -7.62 -8.30 -2.12
CA ILE A 70 -9.08 -8.37 -2.25
C ILE A 70 -9.65 -8.91 -0.95
N VAL A 71 -10.72 -8.29 -0.46
CA VAL A 71 -11.45 -8.72 0.73
C VAL A 71 -12.95 -8.71 0.46
N LYS A 72 -13.69 -9.51 1.23
CA LYS A 72 -15.14 -9.43 1.26
C LYS A 72 -15.57 -8.62 2.47
N LEU A 73 -16.15 -7.45 2.23
CA LEU A 73 -16.70 -6.63 3.29
C LEU A 73 -18.13 -7.06 3.60
N THR A 74 -18.35 -7.51 4.82
CA THR A 74 -19.70 -7.71 5.34
C THR A 74 -20.25 -6.41 5.92
N PRO A 75 -21.60 -6.23 6.03
CA PRO A 75 -22.19 -5.06 6.67
C PRO A 75 -21.73 -4.81 8.11
N HIS A 76 -21.22 -5.85 8.77
CA HIS A 76 -20.71 -5.81 10.14
C HIS A 76 -19.17 -5.69 10.22
N TYR A 77 -18.52 -5.31 9.14
CA TYR A 77 -17.05 -5.17 9.07
C TYR A 77 -16.55 -3.90 9.76
N ALA A 78 -17.27 -3.47 10.80
CA ALA A 78 -16.80 -2.40 11.68
C ALA A 78 -15.80 -3.00 12.68
N GLY A 79 -14.59 -2.43 12.77
CA GLY A 79 -13.65 -2.75 13.83
C GLY A 79 -12.61 -3.81 13.52
N HIS A 80 -12.09 -3.86 12.28
CA HIS A 80 -10.88 -4.64 11.99
C HIS A 80 -9.63 -3.80 12.25
N THR A 81 -8.56 -4.47 12.67
CA THR A 81 -7.22 -3.87 12.66
C THR A 81 -6.54 -4.11 11.32
N TRP A 82 -5.50 -3.31 11.02
CA TRP A 82 -4.66 -3.56 9.85
C TRP A 82 -4.06 -4.97 9.86
N LYS A 83 -3.64 -5.45 11.04
CA LYS A 83 -3.08 -6.81 11.20
C LYS A 83 -4.11 -7.88 10.87
N ASP A 84 -5.35 -7.71 11.32
CA ASP A 84 -6.42 -8.68 11.04
C ASP A 84 -6.72 -8.76 9.54
N ILE A 85 -6.93 -7.61 8.90
CA ILE A 85 -7.34 -7.57 7.49
C ILE A 85 -6.22 -7.99 6.53
N THR A 86 -4.96 -7.82 6.91
CA THR A 86 -3.81 -8.20 6.09
C THR A 86 -3.20 -9.55 6.44
N GLY A 87 -3.74 -10.27 7.43
CA GLY A 87 -3.12 -11.50 7.93
C GLY A 87 -1.71 -11.25 8.45
N ASN A 88 -1.56 -10.27 9.35
CA ASN A 88 -0.28 -9.80 9.88
C ASN A 88 0.72 -9.35 8.82
N GLY A 89 0.23 -8.71 7.76
CA GLY A 89 1.06 -8.20 6.67
C GLY A 89 1.39 -9.22 5.58
N MET A 90 1.07 -10.49 5.76
CA MET A 90 1.37 -11.55 4.77
C MET A 90 0.36 -11.65 3.62
N LEU A 91 -0.75 -10.93 3.69
CA LEU A 91 -1.90 -10.96 2.78
C LEU A 91 -2.60 -12.34 2.71
N THR A 92 -2.44 -13.19 3.71
CA THR A 92 -3.07 -14.52 3.78
C THR A 92 -4.59 -14.48 3.89
N THR A 93 -5.15 -13.32 4.21
CA THR A 93 -6.60 -13.03 4.22
C THR A 93 -7.17 -12.63 2.86
N HIS A 94 -6.33 -12.62 1.81
CA HIS A 94 -6.78 -12.35 0.45
C HIS A 94 -7.90 -13.31 0.04
N ASP A 95 -9.01 -12.76 -0.45
CA ASP A 95 -10.16 -13.51 -0.93
C ASP A 95 -10.43 -13.17 -2.40
N SER A 96 -10.07 -14.08 -3.30
CA SER A 96 -10.21 -13.88 -4.75
C SER A 96 -11.66 -13.73 -5.23
N VAL A 97 -12.64 -14.11 -4.40
CA VAL A 97 -14.07 -13.92 -4.66
C VAL A 97 -14.67 -12.74 -3.89
N GLY A 98 -13.84 -11.98 -3.22
CA GLY A 98 -14.22 -10.74 -2.55
C GLY A 98 -14.69 -9.66 -3.52
N ASP A 99 -15.28 -8.61 -2.98
CA ASP A 99 -15.88 -7.51 -3.75
C ASP A 99 -15.14 -6.18 -3.64
N SER A 100 -14.12 -6.13 -2.79
CA SER A 100 -13.46 -4.88 -2.42
C SER A 100 -11.95 -4.98 -2.52
N LEU A 101 -11.31 -3.97 -3.15
CA LEU A 101 -9.86 -3.83 -3.11
C LEU A 101 -9.47 -3.04 -1.85
N TYR A 102 -8.72 -3.68 -0.97
CA TYR A 102 -8.16 -3.03 0.21
C TYR A 102 -6.74 -2.57 -0.05
N GLY A 103 -6.49 -1.27 0.09
CA GLY A 103 -5.16 -0.69 0.03
C GLY A 103 -4.46 -0.83 1.38
N ALA A 104 -3.52 -1.77 1.47
CA ALA A 104 -2.80 -2.06 2.71
C ALA A 104 -1.66 -1.08 2.99
N ASP A 105 -1.02 -0.59 1.95
CA ASP A 105 0.08 0.38 2.04
C ASP A 105 0.21 1.20 0.75
N ILE A 106 0.74 2.39 0.89
CA ILE A 106 1.24 3.23 -0.21
C ILE A 106 2.41 4.05 0.30
N SER A 107 3.50 4.05 -0.45
CA SER A 107 4.70 4.82 -0.11
C SER A 107 5.25 5.57 -1.32
N THR A 108 5.83 6.73 -1.05
CA THR A 108 6.53 7.54 -2.05
C THR A 108 7.84 8.02 -1.48
N HIS A 109 8.90 7.97 -2.28
CA HIS A 109 10.22 8.41 -1.88
C HIS A 109 10.20 9.89 -1.44
N PRO A 110 10.81 10.25 -0.29
CA PRO A 110 10.74 11.59 0.28
C PRO A 110 11.15 12.70 -0.70
N ASN A 111 12.21 12.47 -1.48
CA ASN A 111 12.79 13.48 -2.38
C ASN A 111 11.94 13.75 -3.64
N VAL A 112 10.91 12.94 -3.89
CA VAL A 112 10.03 13.09 -5.06
C VAL A 112 8.56 13.25 -4.68
N ARG A 113 8.27 13.54 -3.42
CA ARG A 113 6.92 13.89 -2.96
C ARG A 113 6.41 15.14 -3.69
N HIS A 114 5.11 15.30 -3.72
CA HIS A 114 4.40 16.39 -4.43
C HIS A 114 4.55 16.39 -5.97
N LYS A 115 5.08 15.30 -6.55
CA LYS A 115 5.19 15.09 -8.01
C LYS A 115 4.10 14.18 -8.60
N GLY A 116 3.00 13.98 -7.88
CA GLY A 116 1.87 13.19 -8.35
C GLY A 116 2.07 11.67 -8.33
N ILE A 117 3.17 11.14 -7.75
CA ILE A 117 3.47 9.70 -7.72
C ILE A 117 2.37 8.93 -6.99
N GLY A 118 1.94 9.42 -5.81
CA GLY A 118 0.85 8.83 -5.06
C GLY A 118 -0.45 8.79 -5.86
N HIS A 119 -0.77 9.85 -6.58
CA HIS A 119 -1.93 9.91 -7.46
C HIS A 119 -1.86 8.86 -8.58
N LYS A 120 -0.72 8.69 -9.23
CA LYS A 120 -0.51 7.67 -10.26
C LYS A 120 -0.65 6.24 -9.69
N LEU A 121 -0.15 5.99 -8.48
CA LEU A 121 -0.34 4.70 -7.79
C LEU A 121 -1.82 4.44 -7.45
N TYR A 122 -2.55 5.45 -6.99
CA TYR A 122 -4.01 5.34 -6.77
C TYR A 122 -4.75 5.10 -8.08
N GLN A 123 -4.34 5.72 -9.17
CA GLN A 123 -4.93 5.44 -10.49
C GLN A 123 -4.66 3.99 -10.90
N GLY A 124 -3.45 3.48 -10.70
CA GLY A 124 -3.13 2.07 -10.93
C GLY A 124 -3.99 1.11 -10.10
N ARG A 125 -4.27 1.43 -8.83
CA ARG A 125 -5.23 0.66 -8.01
C ARG A 125 -6.65 0.68 -8.58
N LYS A 126 -7.12 1.84 -9.05
CA LYS A 126 -8.43 1.94 -9.71
C LYS A 126 -8.50 1.04 -10.95
N ASP A 127 -7.44 1.04 -11.76
CA ASP A 127 -7.37 0.22 -12.96
C ASP A 127 -7.43 -1.28 -12.62
N VAL A 128 -6.74 -1.71 -11.55
CA VAL A 128 -6.83 -3.08 -11.02
C VAL A 128 -8.25 -3.39 -10.55
N ALA A 129 -8.88 -2.51 -9.77
CA ALA A 129 -10.25 -2.70 -9.28
C ALA A 129 -11.26 -2.81 -10.42
N MET A 130 -11.15 -1.96 -11.45
CA MET A 130 -12.01 -1.99 -12.63
C MET A 130 -11.79 -3.25 -13.45
N LYS A 131 -10.55 -3.65 -13.70
CA LYS A 131 -10.20 -4.86 -14.44
C LYS A 131 -10.75 -6.13 -13.79
N LEU A 132 -10.80 -6.16 -12.46
CA LEU A 132 -11.28 -7.29 -11.68
C LEU A 132 -12.76 -7.19 -11.28
N ASN A 133 -13.49 -6.18 -11.80
CA ASN A 133 -14.91 -5.94 -11.48
C ASN A 133 -15.20 -5.79 -9.98
N LEU A 134 -14.29 -5.20 -9.23
CA LEU A 134 -14.51 -4.94 -7.80
C LEU A 134 -15.43 -3.75 -7.61
N THR A 135 -16.31 -3.81 -6.63
CA THR A 135 -17.36 -2.81 -6.41
C THR A 135 -16.88 -1.56 -5.68
N ARG A 136 -15.76 -1.68 -4.95
CA ARG A 136 -15.22 -0.56 -4.17
C ARG A 136 -13.71 -0.70 -3.94
N MET A 137 -13.11 0.41 -3.57
CA MET A 137 -11.73 0.49 -3.10
C MET A 137 -11.72 1.19 -1.75
N ILE A 138 -11.07 0.59 -0.77
CA ILE A 138 -10.97 1.11 0.60
C ILE A 138 -9.53 1.07 1.08
N ALA A 139 -9.22 1.92 2.06
CA ALA A 139 -7.92 1.91 2.73
C ALA A 139 -8.06 2.53 4.13
N GLY A 140 -7.22 2.08 5.06
CA GLY A 140 -7.02 2.78 6.33
C GLY A 140 -6.11 4.00 6.13
N GLY A 141 -6.46 5.13 6.74
CA GLY A 141 -5.62 6.32 6.76
C GLY A 141 -4.96 6.53 8.13
N ARG A 142 -3.67 6.86 8.14
CA ARG A 142 -3.00 7.33 9.36
C ARG A 142 -3.38 8.80 9.58
N LEU A 143 -3.87 9.13 10.77
CA LEU A 143 -4.18 10.51 11.13
C LEU A 143 -2.89 11.30 11.27
N TYR A 144 -2.75 12.36 10.45
CA TYR A 144 -1.59 13.23 10.47
C TYR A 144 -1.50 13.96 11.82
N ASN A 145 -0.33 13.95 12.44
CA ASN A 145 -0.04 14.58 13.75
C ASN A 145 -0.95 14.15 14.91
N TYR A 146 -1.75 13.08 14.76
CA TYR A 146 -2.63 12.65 15.85
C TYR A 146 -1.86 12.32 17.14
N CYS A 147 -0.62 11.82 17.04
CA CYS A 147 0.22 11.53 18.20
C CYS A 147 0.42 12.76 19.13
N ASP A 148 0.40 13.97 18.57
CA ASP A 148 0.55 15.21 19.34
C ASP A 148 -0.71 15.58 20.13
N TYR A 149 -1.85 15.00 19.76
CA TYR A 149 -3.18 15.29 20.32
C TYR A 149 -3.85 14.06 20.95
N ALA A 150 -3.24 12.89 20.89
CA ALA A 150 -3.85 11.62 21.32
C ALA A 150 -4.28 11.59 22.81
N ASN A 151 -3.66 12.44 23.63
CA ASN A 151 -4.03 12.58 25.05
C ASN A 151 -5.19 13.54 25.30
N ILE A 152 -5.65 14.27 24.27
CA ILE A 152 -6.65 15.34 24.37
C ILE A 152 -7.86 15.05 23.51
N LEU A 153 -7.67 14.42 22.34
CA LEU A 153 -8.70 14.16 21.35
C LEU A 153 -8.83 12.66 21.09
N SER A 154 -10.06 12.18 20.92
CA SER A 154 -10.32 10.86 20.37
C SER A 154 -10.20 10.88 18.84
N PRO A 155 -9.96 9.74 18.17
CA PRO A 155 -9.93 9.68 16.71
C PRO A 155 -11.24 10.07 16.01
N LEU A 156 -12.33 10.19 16.76
CA LEU A 156 -13.66 10.55 16.26
C LEU A 156 -13.97 12.05 16.44
N GLU A 157 -13.11 12.79 17.06
CA GLU A 157 -13.20 14.25 17.27
C GLU A 157 -12.26 14.99 16.29
#